data_773e73e6d34acba46fe9f69e46277a7c
#
_entry.id   773e73e6d34acba46fe9f69e46277a7c
#
_cell.length_a   1.000
_cell.length_b   1.000
_cell.length_c   1.000
_cell.angle_alpha   90.00
_cell.angle_beta   90.00
_cell.angle_gamma   90.00
#
_symmetry.space_group_name_H-M   'P 1'
#
loop_
_entity.id
_entity.type
_entity.pdbx_description
1 polymer ?
#
loop_
_entity_poly.entity_id
_entity_poly.type
_entity_poly.pdbx_seq_one_letter_code
_entity_poly.pdbx_strand_id
1 'polypeptide(L)' 'MSERVGLELQRLREEKGLTVEELAQKSGVSVTTIRVAERGPREPSDDTVARLARPLGLRFDQVWRLQRRRG' A
#
# COMPACT_ATOMS: atom_id res chain seq x y z
N MET A 1 -12.20 14.42 7.15
CA MET A 1 -10.85 14.42 6.65
C MET A 1 -10.45 13.03 6.21
N SER A 2 -9.99 12.89 5.00
CA SER A 2 -9.64 11.55 4.51
C SER A 2 -8.25 11.15 4.97
N GLU A 3 -8.12 9.89 5.26
CA GLU A 3 -6.87 9.30 5.63
C GLU A 3 -5.95 9.23 4.41
N ARG A 4 -4.65 9.37 4.63
CA ARG A 4 -3.71 9.19 3.55
C ARG A 4 -3.70 7.73 3.10
N VAL A 5 -3.50 7.54 1.80
CA VAL A 5 -3.43 6.19 1.24
C VAL A 5 -2.33 5.38 1.93
N GLY A 6 -1.19 6.01 2.20
CA GLY A 6 -0.09 5.31 2.87
C GLY A 6 -0.46 4.77 4.23
N LEU A 7 -1.22 5.54 5.02
CA LEU A 7 -1.65 5.06 6.33
C LEU A 7 -2.57 3.86 6.21
N GLU A 8 -3.43 3.87 5.22
CA GLU A 8 -4.32 2.74 5.01
C GLU A 8 -3.55 1.50 4.58
N LEU A 9 -2.56 1.67 3.70
CA LEU A 9 -1.71 0.56 3.29
C LEU A 9 -0.96 -0.02 4.48
N GLN A 10 -0.43 0.85 5.35
CA GLN A 10 0.28 0.39 6.54
C GLN A 10 -0.64 -0.40 7.46
N ARG A 11 -1.86 0.11 7.66
CA ARG A 11 -2.83 -0.56 8.51
C ARG A 11 -3.19 -1.94 7.96
N LEU A 12 -3.39 -2.02 6.64
CA LEU A 12 -3.71 -3.30 6.01
C LEU A 12 -2.57 -4.29 6.15
N ARG A 13 -1.33 -3.79 5.99
CA ARG A 13 -0.15 -4.65 6.18
C ARG A 13 -0.10 -5.19 7.60
N GLU A 14 -0.31 -4.32 8.57
CA GLU A 14 -0.25 -4.72 9.98
C GLU A 14 -1.37 -5.68 10.32
N GLU A 15 -2.53 -5.50 9.74
CA GLU A 15 -3.65 -6.44 9.95
C GLU A 15 -3.33 -7.83 9.44
N LYS A 16 -2.51 -7.91 8.40
CA LYS A 16 -2.07 -9.20 7.87
C LYS A 16 -0.89 -9.77 8.64
N GLY A 17 -0.36 -9.02 9.61
CA GLY A 17 0.77 -9.48 10.38
C GLY A 17 2.08 -9.48 9.60
N LEU A 18 2.19 -8.65 8.57
CA LEU A 18 3.37 -8.63 7.71
C LEU A 18 4.31 -7.52 8.11
N THR A 19 5.61 -7.81 8.15
CA THR A 19 6.63 -6.77 8.24
C THR A 19 6.79 -6.13 6.87
N VAL A 20 7.45 -4.96 6.84
CA VAL A 20 7.76 -4.31 5.57
C VAL A 20 8.58 -5.23 4.69
N GLU A 21 9.56 -5.93 5.29
CA GLU A 21 10.40 -6.85 4.55
C GLU A 21 9.61 -8.00 3.95
N GLU A 22 8.65 -8.54 4.70
CA GLU A 22 7.82 -9.61 4.19
C GLU A 22 6.93 -9.13 3.05
N LEU A 23 6.37 -7.94 3.20
CA LEU A 23 5.55 -7.39 2.14
C LEU A 23 6.38 -7.14 0.88
N ALA A 24 7.61 -6.64 1.05
CA ALA A 24 8.50 -6.42 -0.08
C ALA A 24 8.75 -7.74 -0.83
N GLN A 25 9.02 -8.79 -0.10
CA GLN A 25 9.30 -10.09 -0.70
C GLN A 25 8.09 -10.62 -1.45
N LYS A 26 6.90 -10.47 -0.87
CA LYS A 26 5.69 -11.01 -1.47
C LYS A 26 5.20 -10.18 -2.65
N SER A 27 5.47 -8.89 -2.65
CA SER A 27 4.93 -7.98 -3.67
C SER A 27 5.90 -7.72 -4.80
N GLY A 28 7.19 -7.94 -4.58
CA GLY A 28 8.21 -7.55 -5.53
C GLY A 28 8.52 -6.06 -5.50
N VAL A 29 7.97 -5.33 -4.53
CA VAL A 29 8.24 -3.91 -4.35
C VAL A 29 9.35 -3.77 -3.30
N SER A 30 10.29 -2.86 -3.52
CA SER A 30 11.41 -2.71 -2.61
C SER A 30 10.97 -2.20 -1.24
N VAL A 31 11.74 -2.52 -0.21
CA VAL A 31 11.48 -2.03 1.14
C VAL A 31 11.42 -0.51 1.16
N THR A 32 12.37 0.14 0.49
CA THR A 32 12.39 1.60 0.44
C THR A 32 11.11 2.15 -0.17
N THR A 33 10.67 1.57 -1.27
CA THR A 33 9.44 2.03 -1.91
C THR A 33 8.24 1.85 -1.01
N ILE A 34 8.16 0.74 -0.28
CA ILE A 34 7.05 0.52 0.64
C ILE A 34 7.08 1.54 1.76
N ARG A 35 8.25 1.82 2.33
CA ARG A 35 8.35 2.81 3.40
C ARG A 35 7.93 4.19 2.95
N VAL A 36 8.36 4.59 1.75
CA VAL A 36 7.94 5.87 1.19
C VAL A 36 6.44 5.87 0.94
N ALA A 37 5.91 4.77 0.43
CA ALA A 37 4.47 4.67 0.18
C ALA A 37 3.66 4.82 1.46
N GLU A 38 4.12 4.21 2.55
CA GLU A 38 3.37 4.23 3.80
C GLU A 38 3.51 5.56 4.54
N ARG A 39 4.69 6.15 4.50
CA ARG A 39 4.98 7.32 5.32
C ARG A 39 4.91 8.65 4.58
N GLY A 40 5.00 8.61 3.27
CA GLY A 40 4.96 9.82 2.49
C GLY A 40 6.31 10.50 2.46
N PRO A 41 6.37 11.78 2.09
CA PRO A 41 5.23 12.69 1.95
C PRO A 41 4.39 12.48 0.70
N ARG A 42 4.86 11.68 -0.24
CA ARG A 42 4.13 11.48 -1.49
C ARG A 42 3.20 10.30 -1.37
N GLU A 43 2.08 10.40 -2.07
CA GLU A 43 1.17 9.27 -2.20
C GLU A 43 1.82 8.21 -3.09
N PRO A 44 1.57 6.93 -2.81
CA PRO A 44 2.09 5.88 -3.69
C PRO A 44 1.44 5.97 -5.06
N SER A 45 2.21 5.55 -6.08
CA SER A 45 1.69 5.52 -7.44
C SER A 45 0.62 4.44 -7.57
N ASP A 46 -0.19 4.55 -8.62
CA ASP A 46 -1.19 3.53 -8.91
C ASP A 46 -0.53 2.16 -9.10
N ASP A 47 0.64 2.13 -9.74
CA ASP A 47 1.36 0.88 -9.95
C ASP A 47 1.79 0.27 -8.61
N THR A 48 2.27 1.09 -7.69
CA THR A 48 2.66 0.60 -6.38
C THR A 48 1.47 0.02 -5.64
N VAL A 49 0.34 0.71 -5.66
CA VAL A 49 -0.87 0.21 -5.02
C VAL A 49 -1.28 -1.13 -5.63
N ALA A 50 -1.23 -1.23 -6.95
CA ALA A 50 -1.61 -2.47 -7.63
C ALA A 50 -0.70 -3.63 -7.24
N ARG A 51 0.60 -3.37 -7.12
CA ARG A 51 1.56 -4.42 -6.76
C ARG A 51 1.37 -4.88 -5.32
N LEU A 52 1.02 -3.97 -4.44
CA LEU A 52 0.81 -4.30 -3.03
C LEU A 52 -0.54 -4.98 -2.79
N ALA A 53 -1.45 -4.86 -3.74
CA ALA A 53 -2.82 -5.33 -3.54
C ALA A 53 -2.89 -6.83 -3.27
N ARG A 54 -2.13 -7.63 -4.02
CA ARG A 54 -2.24 -9.08 -3.92
C ARG A 54 -1.79 -9.60 -2.55
N PRO A 55 -0.57 -9.26 -2.09
CA PRO A 55 -0.16 -9.75 -0.77
C PRO A 55 -0.98 -9.15 0.37
N LEU A 56 -1.58 -7.99 0.18
CA LEU A 56 -2.43 -7.38 1.20
C LEU A 56 -3.87 -7.90 1.14
N GLY A 57 -4.20 -8.69 0.12
CA GLY A 57 -5.54 -9.25 -0.01
C GLY A 57 -6.59 -8.22 -0.35
N LEU A 58 -6.21 -7.17 -1.07
CA LEU A 58 -7.15 -6.13 -1.44
C LEU A 58 -8.07 -6.59 -2.55
N ARG A 59 -9.34 -6.26 -2.42
CA ARG A 59 -10.30 -6.51 -3.48
C ARG A 59 -10.19 -5.42 -4.54
N PHE A 60 -10.75 -5.70 -5.70
CA PHE A 60 -10.69 -4.77 -6.82
C PHE A 60 -11.22 -3.39 -6.44
N ASP A 61 -12.35 -3.34 -5.74
CA ASP A 61 -12.94 -2.07 -5.36
C ASP A 61 -12.06 -1.31 -4.37
N GLN A 62 -11.34 -2.01 -3.50
CA GLN A 62 -10.41 -1.37 -2.58
C GLN A 62 -9.24 -0.77 -3.32
N VAL A 63 -8.67 -1.50 -4.27
CA VAL A 63 -7.57 -1.00 -5.09
C VAL A 63 -8.00 0.26 -5.82
N TRP A 64 -9.16 0.20 -6.47
CA TRP A 64 -9.69 1.30 -7.23
C TRP A 64 -9.87 2.54 -6.35
N ARG A 65 -10.44 2.34 -5.17
CA ARG A 65 -10.70 3.43 -4.25
C ARG A 65 -9.40 4.09 -3.77
N LEU A 66 -8.39 3.27 -3.45
CA LEU A 66 -7.11 3.80 -3.02
C LEU A 66 -6.43 4.60 -4.12
N GLN A 67 -6.51 4.12 -5.35
CA GLN A 67 -5.93 4.84 -6.48
C GLN A 67 -6.65 6.15 -6.76
N ARG A 68 -7.96 6.17 -6.56
CA ARG A 68 -8.77 7.35 -6.83
C ARG A 68 -8.61 8.42 -5.76
N ARG A 69 -8.19 8.04 -4.58
CA ARG A 69 -8.14 8.96 -3.46
C ARG A 69 -7.14 10.08 -3.67
N ARG A 70 -6.26 9.92 -4.60
CA ARG A 70 -5.22 10.90 -4.85
C ARG A 70 -5.71 12.13 -5.59
N GLY A 71 -6.86 12.16 -5.98
CA GLY A 71 -7.57 13.21 -6.66
C GLY A 71 -6.93 14.52 -6.91
#